data_0e10ffc43507ebd7e991f89712d1db26
#
_entry.id   0e10ffc43507ebd7e991f89712d1db26
#
_cell.length_a   1.000
_cell.length_b   1.000
_cell.length_c   1.000
_cell.angle_alpha   90.00
_cell.angle_beta   90.00
_cell.angle_gamma   90.00
#
_symmetry.space_group_name_H-M   'P 1'
#
loop_
_entity.id
_entity.type
_entity.pdbx_description
1 polymer ?
#
loop_
_entity_poly.entity_id
_entity_poly.type
_entity_poly.pdbx_seq_one_letter_code
_entity_poly.pdbx_strand_id
1 'polypeptide(L)'
;MPENKQGAAPCRDASAGLALALALEKLYPDSDCTLEWREPWQLLVMGRLSAQCTDARVNEVCRTLFVKYPTARALADADIRELEEDVRPCGLYRMKAAQIKEACRMLCDGFGGVLPRTVDELLAFPGVGRKIANLLLGDVYGIPGVVADTHCIRICARLGFYPPDKKDPLLTERVMSERIPPEYQTATCHRLVDFGRDICRARQPDCDRCPPELKKMCVCAGMH
;
A
#
# COMPACT_ATOMS: atom_id res chain seq x y z
N MET A 1 18.07 -28.90 -32.27
CA MET A 1 17.50 -27.71 -31.63
C MET A 1 17.52 -27.95 -30.14
N PRO A 2 18.26 -27.16 -29.31
CA PRO A 2 18.23 -27.35 -27.86
C PRO A 2 16.94 -26.74 -27.31
N GLU A 3 16.18 -27.57 -26.60
CA GLU A 3 15.01 -27.15 -25.81
C GLU A 3 15.43 -26.14 -24.75
N ASN A 4 14.91 -24.95 -24.87
CA ASN A 4 15.06 -23.87 -23.90
C ASN A 4 14.23 -24.22 -22.65
N LYS A 5 14.83 -24.94 -21.70
CA LYS A 5 14.29 -25.13 -20.36
C LYS A 5 14.41 -23.80 -19.62
N GLN A 6 13.44 -22.89 -19.85
CA GLN A 6 13.20 -21.81 -18.93
C GLN A 6 12.76 -22.44 -17.60
N GLY A 7 13.70 -22.55 -16.67
CA GLY A 7 13.42 -23.01 -15.31
C GLY A 7 12.34 -22.13 -14.70
N ALA A 8 11.23 -22.74 -14.29
CA ALA A 8 10.21 -22.07 -13.51
C ALA A 8 10.91 -21.41 -12.31
N ALA A 9 10.72 -20.09 -12.14
CA ALA A 9 11.25 -19.39 -10.98
C ALA A 9 10.78 -20.10 -9.70
N PRO A 10 11.67 -20.32 -8.71
CA PRO A 10 11.29 -21.02 -7.48
C PRO A 10 10.14 -20.28 -6.81
N CYS A 11 9.00 -20.92 -6.70
CA CYS A 11 7.89 -20.41 -5.93
C CYS A 11 8.27 -20.48 -4.45
N ARG A 12 8.56 -19.33 -3.81
CA ARG A 12 8.93 -19.25 -2.41
C ARG A 12 7.77 -19.71 -1.52
N ASP A 13 8.09 -20.45 -0.48
CA ASP A 13 7.14 -20.98 0.49
C ASP A 13 6.90 -20.02 1.69
N ALA A 14 6.15 -20.46 2.68
CA ALA A 14 5.88 -19.70 3.89
C ALA A 14 7.14 -19.41 4.72
N SER A 15 8.16 -20.30 4.68
CA SER A 15 9.43 -20.09 5.39
C SER A 15 10.19 -18.88 4.81
N ALA A 16 10.14 -18.71 3.49
CA ALA A 16 10.69 -17.54 2.82
C ALA A 16 9.91 -16.25 3.13
N GLY A 17 8.58 -16.34 3.28
CA GLY A 17 7.75 -15.21 3.69
C GLY A 17 8.07 -14.73 5.11
N LEU A 18 8.23 -15.65 6.05
CA LEU A 18 8.67 -15.34 7.41
C LEU A 18 10.09 -14.76 7.41
N ALA A 19 11.03 -15.34 6.65
CA ALA A 19 12.39 -14.83 6.55
C ALA A 19 12.42 -13.39 5.98
N LEU A 20 11.58 -13.08 5.00
CA LEU A 20 11.40 -11.72 4.49
C LEU A 20 10.92 -10.78 5.60
N ALA A 21 9.86 -11.15 6.32
CA ALA A 21 9.29 -10.32 7.38
C ALA A 21 10.32 -9.99 8.48
N LEU A 22 11.02 -11.01 8.98
CA LEU A 22 12.03 -10.84 10.04
C LEU A 22 13.28 -10.05 9.57
N ALA A 23 13.72 -10.25 8.33
CA ALA A 23 14.83 -9.47 7.78
C ALA A 23 14.48 -7.99 7.64
N LEU A 24 13.26 -7.67 7.20
CA LEU A 24 12.79 -6.30 7.10
C LEU A 24 12.53 -5.67 8.47
N GLU A 25 12.03 -6.42 9.44
CA GLU A 25 11.84 -5.96 10.82
C GLU A 25 13.15 -5.54 11.46
N LYS A 26 14.21 -6.31 11.26
CA LYS A 26 15.55 -5.98 11.74
C LYS A 26 16.11 -4.70 11.10
N LEU A 27 15.81 -4.45 9.81
CA LEU A 27 16.29 -3.27 9.09
C LEU A 27 15.50 -2.00 9.43
N TYR A 28 14.19 -2.14 9.55
CA TYR A 28 13.24 -1.03 9.71
C TYR A 28 12.29 -1.31 10.89
N PRO A 29 12.80 -1.37 12.13
CA PRO A 29 11.98 -1.71 13.30
C PRO A 29 10.85 -0.72 13.54
N ASP A 30 11.08 0.58 13.24
CA ASP A 30 10.16 1.68 13.48
C ASP A 30 9.34 2.07 12.23
N SER A 31 9.34 1.21 11.19
CA SER A 31 8.58 1.46 9.97
C SER A 31 7.07 1.37 10.23
N ASP A 32 6.34 2.37 9.78
CA ASP A 32 4.90 2.51 9.95
C ASP A 32 4.25 3.16 8.71
N CYS A 33 2.95 3.37 8.75
CA CYS A 33 2.21 4.07 7.71
C CYS A 33 2.80 5.46 7.45
N THR A 34 3.20 5.73 6.21
CA THR A 34 3.80 7.03 5.83
C THR A 34 2.76 8.15 5.69
N LEU A 35 1.47 7.83 5.71
CA LEU A 35 0.39 8.82 5.71
C LEU A 35 0.12 9.27 7.15
N GLU A 36 0.15 10.60 7.39
CA GLU A 36 0.03 11.22 8.72
C GLU A 36 -1.44 11.40 9.12
N TRP A 37 -2.11 10.33 9.51
CA TRP A 37 -3.51 10.35 9.93
C TRP A 37 -3.66 10.27 11.47
N ARG A 38 -4.80 10.70 11.98
CA ARG A 38 -5.19 10.62 13.40
C ARG A 38 -6.50 9.90 13.59
N GLU A 39 -7.45 10.15 12.71
CA GLU A 39 -8.77 9.55 12.72
C GLU A 39 -8.94 8.60 11.52
N PRO A 40 -9.62 7.45 11.66
CA PRO A 40 -9.75 6.46 10.60
C PRO A 40 -10.26 7.01 9.26
N TRP A 41 -11.21 7.94 9.28
CA TRP A 41 -11.73 8.58 8.07
C TRP A 41 -10.67 9.40 7.32
N GLN A 42 -9.66 9.93 8.04
CA GLN A 42 -8.55 10.65 7.41
C GLN A 42 -7.71 9.72 6.56
N LEU A 43 -7.44 8.49 7.04
CA LEU A 43 -6.69 7.49 6.25
C LEU A 43 -7.47 7.08 5.00
N LEU A 44 -8.80 6.97 5.05
CA LEU A 44 -9.64 6.75 3.86
C LEU A 44 -9.43 7.86 2.81
N VAL A 45 -9.48 9.11 3.22
CA VAL A 45 -9.26 10.29 2.34
C VAL A 45 -7.83 10.28 1.79
N MET A 46 -6.83 10.12 2.65
CA MET A 46 -5.42 10.11 2.27
C MET A 46 -5.08 8.96 1.34
N GLY A 47 -5.60 7.76 1.62
CA GLY A 47 -5.46 6.60 0.75
C GLY A 47 -6.01 6.85 -0.65
N ARG A 48 -7.15 7.59 -0.75
CA ARG A 48 -7.67 7.98 -2.08
C ARG A 48 -6.81 9.05 -2.75
N LEU A 49 -6.28 10.01 -2.00
CA LEU A 49 -5.41 11.06 -2.54
C LEU A 49 -4.06 10.51 -3.02
N SER A 50 -3.54 9.43 -2.42
CA SER A 50 -2.24 8.82 -2.77
C SER A 50 -2.21 8.15 -4.15
N ALA A 51 -3.35 7.95 -4.82
CA ALA A 51 -3.38 7.43 -6.18
C ALA A 51 -2.61 8.36 -7.15
N GLN A 52 -1.50 7.88 -7.70
CA GLN A 52 -0.58 8.65 -8.57
C GLN A 52 -0.07 9.95 -7.92
N CYS A 53 0.10 9.96 -6.60
CA CYS A 53 0.63 11.07 -5.83
C CYS A 53 1.57 10.54 -4.75
N THR A 54 2.60 11.30 -4.39
CA THR A 54 3.52 10.91 -3.32
C THR A 54 2.89 11.14 -1.95
N ASP A 55 3.21 10.27 -0.98
CA ASP A 55 2.70 10.40 0.39
C ASP A 55 3.07 11.74 1.02
N ALA A 56 4.29 12.24 0.76
CA ALA A 56 4.72 13.57 1.22
C ALA A 56 3.81 14.70 0.73
N ARG A 57 3.38 14.65 -0.56
CA ARG A 57 2.45 15.63 -1.11
C ARG A 57 1.05 15.47 -0.51
N VAL A 58 0.60 14.23 -0.31
CA VAL A 58 -0.69 13.96 0.35
C VAL A 58 -0.68 14.52 1.78
N ASN A 59 0.38 14.26 2.55
CA ASN A 59 0.51 14.77 3.91
C ASN A 59 0.48 16.31 3.95
N GLU A 60 1.23 16.96 3.05
CA GLU A 60 1.24 18.43 2.93
C GLU A 60 -0.16 19.00 2.69
N VAL A 61 -0.90 18.45 1.72
CA VAL A 61 -2.26 18.89 1.41
C VAL A 61 -3.22 18.59 2.56
N CYS A 62 -3.12 17.42 3.17
CA CYS A 62 -4.04 17.00 4.22
C CYS A 62 -3.88 17.78 5.53
N ARG A 63 -2.69 18.33 5.83
CA ARG A 63 -2.49 19.21 7.00
C ARG A 63 -3.42 20.44 6.96
N THR A 64 -3.63 21.03 5.78
CA THR A 64 -4.56 22.17 5.62
C THR A 64 -5.99 21.72 5.40
N LEU A 65 -6.19 20.62 4.64
CA LEU A 65 -7.50 20.07 4.34
C LEU A 65 -8.27 19.70 5.62
N PHE A 66 -7.64 19.02 6.55
CA PHE A 66 -8.27 18.56 7.79
C PHE A 66 -8.46 19.68 8.83
N VAL A 67 -7.77 20.81 8.69
CA VAL A 67 -8.10 22.04 9.45
C VAL A 67 -9.38 22.68 8.91
N LYS A 68 -9.50 22.76 7.57
CA LYS A 68 -10.69 23.32 6.91
C LYS A 68 -11.92 22.42 7.07
N TYR A 69 -11.74 21.11 6.99
CA TYR A 69 -12.78 20.08 7.11
C TYR A 69 -12.46 19.12 8.26
N PRO A 70 -12.79 19.48 9.50
CA PRO A 70 -12.32 18.76 10.68
C PRO A 70 -13.04 17.41 10.93
N THR A 71 -14.05 17.07 10.14
CA THR A 71 -14.81 15.82 10.24
C THR A 71 -15.14 15.23 8.87
N ALA A 72 -15.42 13.94 8.81
CA ALA A 72 -15.91 13.29 7.58
C ALA A 72 -17.22 13.97 7.09
N ARG A 73 -18.10 14.39 8.01
CA ARG A 73 -19.33 15.11 7.67
C ARG A 73 -19.01 16.46 6.97
N ALA A 74 -18.04 17.20 7.48
CA ALA A 74 -17.63 18.46 6.85
C ALA A 74 -17.13 18.26 5.40
N LEU A 75 -16.40 17.17 5.13
CA LEU A 75 -16.00 16.80 3.75
C LEU A 75 -17.19 16.34 2.90
N ALA A 76 -18.13 15.60 3.48
CA ALA A 76 -19.35 15.17 2.80
C ALA A 76 -20.23 16.33 2.36
N ASP A 77 -20.26 17.41 3.15
CA ASP A 77 -21.07 18.60 2.91
C ASP A 77 -20.30 19.72 2.17
N ALA A 78 -18.99 19.58 1.96
CA ALA A 78 -18.13 20.58 1.32
C ALA A 78 -18.65 21.03 -0.06
N ASP A 79 -18.42 22.28 -0.43
CA ASP A 79 -18.58 22.71 -1.82
C ASP A 79 -17.58 21.97 -2.71
N ILE A 80 -18.08 21.40 -3.79
CA ILE A 80 -17.25 20.56 -4.65
C ILE A 80 -16.13 21.33 -5.33
N ARG A 81 -16.37 22.59 -5.70
CA ARG A 81 -15.36 23.41 -6.39
C ARG A 81 -14.26 23.84 -5.44
N GLU A 82 -14.61 24.16 -4.19
CA GLU A 82 -13.62 24.44 -3.15
C GLU A 82 -12.78 23.19 -2.85
N LEU A 83 -13.41 22.03 -2.69
CA LEU A 83 -12.70 20.77 -2.44
C LEU A 83 -11.78 20.39 -3.61
N GLU A 84 -12.21 20.63 -4.85
CA GLU A 84 -11.36 20.43 -6.05
C GLU A 84 -10.09 21.28 -6.00
N GLU A 85 -10.20 22.56 -5.61
CA GLU A 85 -9.04 23.46 -5.48
C GLU A 85 -8.12 23.01 -4.34
N ASP A 86 -8.69 22.65 -3.17
CA ASP A 86 -7.93 22.20 -2.02
C ASP A 86 -7.10 20.94 -2.31
N VAL A 87 -7.62 19.99 -3.09
CA VAL A 87 -6.91 18.74 -3.44
C VAL A 87 -6.19 18.78 -4.78
N ARG A 88 -6.22 19.91 -5.49
CA ARG A 88 -5.57 20.09 -6.81
C ARG A 88 -4.12 19.64 -6.86
N PRO A 89 -3.27 19.93 -5.83
CA PRO A 89 -1.87 19.51 -5.86
C PRO A 89 -1.64 17.99 -5.89
N CYS A 90 -2.65 17.20 -5.54
CA CYS A 90 -2.57 15.73 -5.58
C CYS A 90 -2.81 15.13 -6.99
N GLY A 91 -3.15 15.95 -8.00
CA GLY A 91 -3.49 15.48 -9.34
C GLY A 91 -4.83 14.73 -9.42
N LEU A 92 -5.39 14.57 -10.60
CA LEU A 92 -6.72 13.95 -10.82
C LEU A 92 -7.81 14.52 -9.89
N TYR A 93 -7.69 15.78 -9.54
CA TYR A 93 -8.35 16.43 -8.42
C TYR A 93 -9.88 16.40 -8.49
N ARG A 94 -10.47 16.59 -9.68
CA ARG A 94 -11.94 16.56 -9.87
C ARG A 94 -12.52 15.19 -9.50
N MET A 95 -11.89 14.13 -10.00
CA MET A 95 -12.32 12.76 -9.70
C MET A 95 -12.07 12.43 -8.22
N LYS A 96 -10.93 12.83 -7.68
CA LYS A 96 -10.58 12.59 -6.27
C LYS A 96 -11.53 13.34 -5.34
N ALA A 97 -11.79 14.61 -5.58
CA ALA A 97 -12.73 15.41 -4.79
C ALA A 97 -14.14 14.81 -4.78
N ALA A 98 -14.67 14.45 -5.95
CA ALA A 98 -15.98 13.82 -6.04
C ALA A 98 -16.05 12.50 -5.28
N GLN A 99 -15.03 11.65 -5.40
CA GLN A 99 -14.98 10.36 -4.72
C GLN A 99 -14.78 10.51 -3.21
N ILE A 100 -13.94 11.45 -2.75
CA ILE A 100 -13.75 11.73 -1.31
C ILE A 100 -15.05 12.23 -0.70
N LYS A 101 -15.71 13.20 -1.32
CA LYS A 101 -16.99 13.73 -0.86
C LYS A 101 -18.04 12.63 -0.71
N GLU A 102 -18.19 11.80 -1.72
CA GLU A 102 -19.14 10.69 -1.71
C GLU A 102 -18.77 9.59 -0.72
N ALA A 103 -17.47 9.23 -0.62
CA ALA A 103 -17.00 8.26 0.37
C ALA A 103 -17.26 8.74 1.80
N CYS A 104 -17.01 10.01 2.11
CA CYS A 104 -17.32 10.61 3.40
C CYS A 104 -18.83 10.62 3.69
N ARG A 105 -19.67 10.91 2.68
CA ARG A 105 -21.12 10.83 2.83
C ARG A 105 -21.57 9.41 3.14
N MET A 106 -21.13 8.43 2.35
CA MET A 106 -21.43 7.03 2.57
C MET A 106 -21.00 6.56 3.96
N LEU A 107 -19.80 6.98 4.42
CA LEU A 107 -19.31 6.68 5.75
C LEU A 107 -20.23 7.23 6.85
N CYS A 108 -20.67 8.48 6.71
CA CYS A 108 -21.53 9.12 7.70
C CYS A 108 -22.95 8.56 7.70
N ASP A 109 -23.55 8.39 6.52
CA ASP A 109 -24.97 8.04 6.38
C ASP A 109 -25.22 6.53 6.48
N GLY A 110 -24.31 5.73 5.94
CA GLY A 110 -24.43 4.27 5.90
C GLY A 110 -23.76 3.55 7.06
N PHE A 111 -22.71 4.12 7.62
CA PHE A 111 -21.85 3.45 8.61
C PHE A 111 -21.71 4.23 9.92
N GLY A 112 -22.48 5.31 10.12
CA GLY A 112 -22.45 6.10 11.36
C GLY A 112 -21.07 6.74 11.65
N GLY A 113 -20.25 6.97 10.63
CA GLY A 113 -18.90 7.53 10.77
C GLY A 113 -17.81 6.51 11.12
N VAL A 114 -18.14 5.22 11.23
CA VAL A 114 -17.20 4.14 11.54
C VAL A 114 -16.87 3.36 10.28
N LEU A 115 -15.58 3.19 9.97
CA LEU A 115 -15.16 2.39 8.81
C LEU A 115 -15.57 0.92 8.97
N PRO A 116 -16.08 0.27 7.93
CA PRO A 116 -16.38 -1.16 7.96
C PRO A 116 -15.10 -2.00 8.12
N ARG A 117 -15.29 -3.24 8.59
CA ARG A 117 -14.19 -4.15 8.94
C ARG A 117 -13.99 -5.28 7.93
N THR A 118 -14.63 -5.21 6.78
CA THR A 118 -14.49 -6.21 5.72
C THR A 118 -14.02 -5.57 4.41
N VAL A 119 -13.26 -6.33 3.64
CA VAL A 119 -12.80 -5.88 2.31
C VAL A 119 -14.00 -5.56 1.41
N ASP A 120 -15.03 -6.41 1.41
CA ASP A 120 -16.18 -6.28 0.51
C ASP A 120 -16.97 -4.98 0.77
N GLU A 121 -17.19 -4.64 2.05
CA GLU A 121 -17.83 -3.37 2.40
C GLU A 121 -16.96 -2.16 2.04
N LEU A 122 -15.65 -2.24 2.25
CA LEU A 122 -14.73 -1.16 1.89
C LEU A 122 -14.64 -0.96 0.37
N LEU A 123 -14.74 -2.01 -0.42
CA LEU A 123 -14.75 -1.92 -1.89
C LEU A 123 -15.99 -1.21 -2.44
N ALA A 124 -17.07 -1.09 -1.66
CA ALA A 124 -18.25 -0.33 -2.04
C ALA A 124 -18.01 1.20 -2.02
N PHE A 125 -16.98 1.67 -1.30
CA PHE A 125 -16.67 3.10 -1.22
C PHE A 125 -16.05 3.62 -2.53
N PRO A 126 -16.51 4.77 -3.03
CA PRO A 126 -16.00 5.37 -4.26
C PRO A 126 -14.49 5.58 -4.22
N GLY A 127 -13.79 4.98 -5.18
CA GLY A 127 -12.33 5.11 -5.32
C GLY A 127 -11.50 4.26 -4.36
N VAL A 128 -12.13 3.40 -3.56
CA VAL A 128 -11.45 2.41 -2.72
C VAL A 128 -11.30 1.11 -3.50
N GLY A 129 -10.06 0.73 -3.77
CA GLY A 129 -9.70 -0.59 -4.29
C GLY A 129 -9.08 -1.46 -3.20
N ARG A 130 -8.76 -2.72 -3.54
CA ARG A 130 -8.21 -3.70 -2.58
C ARG A 130 -6.99 -3.17 -1.80
N LYS A 131 -6.09 -2.43 -2.49
CA LYS A 131 -4.92 -1.81 -1.84
C LYS A 131 -5.33 -0.89 -0.68
N ILE A 132 -6.31 0.00 -0.91
CA ILE A 132 -6.78 0.94 0.11
C ILE A 132 -7.59 0.19 1.19
N ALA A 133 -8.40 -0.78 0.81
CA ALA A 133 -9.14 -1.60 1.76
C ALA A 133 -8.19 -2.35 2.72
N ASN A 134 -7.15 -3.01 2.22
CA ASN A 134 -6.16 -3.68 3.05
C ASN A 134 -5.36 -2.71 3.93
N LEU A 135 -5.03 -1.51 3.42
CA LEU A 135 -4.41 -0.45 4.21
C LEU A 135 -5.29 -0.05 5.39
N LEU A 136 -6.57 0.23 5.13
CA LEU A 136 -7.53 0.62 6.18
C LEU A 136 -7.73 -0.49 7.22
N LEU A 137 -7.85 -1.74 6.77
CA LEU A 137 -8.02 -2.87 7.69
C LEU A 137 -6.80 -3.10 8.57
N GLY A 138 -5.60 -3.01 7.98
CA GLY A 138 -4.34 -3.21 8.69
C GLY A 138 -4.06 -2.11 9.69
N ASP A 139 -4.05 -0.86 9.23
CA ASP A 139 -3.60 0.27 10.05
C ASP A 139 -4.66 0.73 11.08
N VAL A 140 -5.95 0.62 10.75
CA VAL A 140 -7.02 1.05 11.69
C VAL A 140 -7.40 -0.04 12.67
N TYR A 141 -7.44 -1.30 12.22
CA TYR A 141 -8.03 -2.38 13.00
C TYR A 141 -7.05 -3.51 13.35
N GLY A 142 -5.83 -3.49 12.84
CA GLY A 142 -4.88 -4.60 12.99
C GLY A 142 -5.34 -5.89 12.30
N ILE A 143 -6.30 -5.80 11.36
CA ILE A 143 -6.77 -6.95 10.58
C ILE A 143 -5.73 -7.25 9.51
N PRO A 144 -5.16 -8.48 9.50
CA PRO A 144 -4.13 -8.83 8.54
C PRO A 144 -4.54 -8.60 7.08
N GLY A 145 -3.64 -8.03 6.31
CA GLY A 145 -3.84 -7.80 4.89
C GLY A 145 -2.57 -7.35 4.19
N VAL A 146 -2.44 -7.73 2.92
CA VAL A 146 -1.30 -7.35 2.10
C VAL A 146 -1.64 -6.15 1.23
N VAL A 147 -0.93 -5.05 1.45
CA VAL A 147 -1.00 -3.84 0.62
C VAL A 147 -0.10 -4.04 -0.61
N ALA A 148 -0.66 -4.59 -1.69
CA ALA A 148 0.06 -4.84 -2.94
C ALA A 148 0.31 -3.53 -3.71
N ASP A 149 1.25 -2.73 -3.22
CA ASP A 149 1.70 -1.52 -3.87
C ASP A 149 2.85 -1.79 -4.87
N THR A 150 3.33 -0.74 -5.53
CA THR A 150 4.43 -0.86 -6.50
C THR A 150 5.74 -1.36 -5.89
N HIS A 151 6.00 -1.11 -4.60
CA HIS A 151 7.17 -1.61 -3.88
C HIS A 151 7.01 -3.10 -3.58
N CYS A 152 5.87 -3.48 -2.97
CA CYS A 152 5.53 -4.87 -2.68
C CYS A 152 5.59 -5.73 -3.94
N ILE A 153 4.90 -5.34 -5.01
CA ILE A 153 4.88 -6.06 -6.29
C ILE A 153 6.31 -6.26 -6.84
N ARG A 154 7.10 -5.19 -6.91
CA ARG A 154 8.44 -5.24 -7.48
C ARG A 154 9.39 -6.09 -6.66
N ILE A 155 9.41 -5.90 -5.34
CA ILE A 155 10.37 -6.55 -4.46
C ILE A 155 10.05 -8.04 -4.34
N CYS A 156 8.78 -8.40 -4.14
CA CYS A 156 8.38 -9.80 -4.03
C CYS A 156 8.63 -10.58 -5.34
N ALA A 157 8.46 -9.94 -6.50
CA ALA A 157 8.85 -10.51 -7.79
C ALA A 157 10.37 -10.73 -7.86
N ARG A 158 11.19 -9.73 -7.46
CA ARG A 158 12.66 -9.85 -7.42
C ARG A 158 13.15 -10.92 -6.45
N LEU A 159 12.44 -11.14 -5.36
CA LEU A 159 12.76 -12.18 -4.38
C LEU A 159 12.23 -13.57 -4.79
N GLY A 160 11.54 -13.69 -5.94
CA GLY A 160 11.12 -14.97 -6.50
C GLY A 160 9.87 -15.58 -5.87
N PHE A 161 9.00 -14.77 -5.25
CA PHE A 161 7.71 -15.25 -4.76
C PHE A 161 6.76 -15.61 -5.91
N TYR A 162 6.92 -14.98 -7.05
CA TYR A 162 6.24 -15.26 -8.32
C TYR A 162 7.12 -14.81 -9.48
N PRO A 163 6.82 -15.22 -10.72
CA PRO A 163 7.62 -14.85 -11.90
C PRO A 163 7.75 -13.32 -12.05
N PRO A 164 8.95 -12.78 -12.33
CA PRO A 164 9.22 -11.34 -12.40
C PRO A 164 8.43 -10.58 -13.48
N ASP A 165 7.93 -11.27 -14.49
CA ASP A 165 7.06 -10.74 -15.55
C ASP A 165 5.59 -10.57 -15.10
N LYS A 166 5.18 -11.23 -14.02
CA LYS A 166 3.83 -11.19 -13.46
C LYS A 166 3.67 -10.04 -12.46
N LYS A 167 3.45 -8.82 -12.98
CA LYS A 167 3.25 -7.61 -12.15
C LYS A 167 1.76 -7.37 -11.87
N ASP A 168 1.10 -8.36 -11.29
CA ASP A 168 -0.33 -8.31 -10.98
C ASP A 168 -0.55 -8.07 -9.48
N PRO A 169 -1.24 -6.97 -9.09
CA PRO A 169 -1.55 -6.69 -7.69
C PRO A 169 -2.36 -7.78 -6.99
N LEU A 170 -3.34 -8.40 -7.69
CA LEU A 170 -4.16 -9.46 -7.11
C LEU A 170 -3.36 -10.74 -6.88
N LEU A 171 -2.50 -11.10 -7.83
CA LEU A 171 -1.57 -12.22 -7.65
C LEU A 171 -0.64 -11.95 -6.47
N THR A 172 -0.07 -10.74 -6.37
CA THR A 172 0.83 -10.35 -5.28
C THR A 172 0.11 -10.45 -3.94
N GLU A 173 -1.06 -9.84 -3.81
CA GLU A 173 -1.86 -9.89 -2.59
C GLU A 173 -2.11 -11.34 -2.16
N ARG A 174 -2.63 -12.18 -3.06
CA ARG A 174 -2.91 -13.59 -2.77
C ARG A 174 -1.68 -14.35 -2.33
N VAL A 175 -0.61 -14.31 -3.14
CA VAL A 175 0.62 -15.07 -2.84
C VAL A 175 1.24 -14.62 -1.53
N MET A 176 1.33 -13.32 -1.29
CA MET A 176 1.97 -12.81 -0.08
C MET A 176 1.12 -13.02 1.17
N SER A 177 -0.22 -12.98 1.07
CA SER A 177 -1.12 -13.34 2.18
C SER A 177 -0.99 -14.80 2.59
N GLU A 178 -0.67 -15.70 1.65
CA GLU A 178 -0.41 -17.12 1.94
C GLU A 178 1.00 -17.37 2.50
N ARG A 179 1.97 -16.50 2.25
CA ARG A 179 3.39 -16.72 2.56
C ARG A 179 3.86 -15.94 3.79
N ILE A 180 3.33 -14.74 4.02
CA ILE A 180 3.67 -13.94 5.21
C ILE A 180 2.69 -14.33 6.32
N PRO A 181 3.16 -14.72 7.52
CA PRO A 181 2.26 -14.97 8.64
C PRO A 181 1.38 -13.75 8.92
N PRO A 182 0.09 -13.95 9.26
CA PRO A 182 -0.90 -12.86 9.40
C PRO A 182 -0.42 -11.68 10.25
N GLU A 183 0.21 -11.97 11.37
CA GLU A 183 0.71 -10.98 12.34
C GLU A 183 1.82 -10.05 11.79
N TYR A 184 2.48 -10.46 10.70
CA TYR A 184 3.54 -9.68 10.05
C TYR A 184 3.06 -8.92 8.80
N GLN A 185 1.87 -9.21 8.25
CA GLN A 185 1.48 -8.75 6.92
C GLN A 185 1.50 -7.23 6.78
N THR A 186 0.79 -6.51 7.63
CA THR A 186 0.69 -5.05 7.58
C THR A 186 2.06 -4.38 7.75
N ALA A 187 2.79 -4.75 8.81
CA ALA A 187 4.11 -4.18 9.08
C ALA A 187 5.13 -4.49 7.96
N THR A 188 5.08 -5.70 7.39
CA THR A 188 5.95 -6.05 6.25
C THR A 188 5.65 -5.19 5.04
N CYS A 189 4.40 -4.80 4.79
CA CYS A 189 4.06 -3.91 3.67
C CYS A 189 4.69 -2.52 3.85
N HIS A 190 4.63 -1.92 5.04
CA HIS A 190 5.29 -0.64 5.32
C HIS A 190 6.81 -0.74 5.17
N ARG A 191 7.42 -1.78 5.76
CA ARG A 191 8.85 -2.06 5.64
C ARG A 191 9.31 -2.30 4.20
N LEU A 192 8.46 -2.90 3.35
CA LEU A 192 8.74 -3.04 1.92
C LEU A 192 8.78 -1.69 1.19
N VAL A 193 7.99 -0.71 1.61
CA VAL A 193 8.06 0.65 1.07
C VAL A 193 9.41 1.27 1.40
N ASP A 194 9.84 1.21 2.68
CA ASP A 194 11.12 1.77 3.12
C ASP A 194 12.30 1.05 2.46
N PHE A 195 12.30 -0.28 2.45
CA PHE A 195 13.31 -1.08 1.76
C PHE A 195 13.37 -0.76 0.26
N GLY A 196 12.23 -0.50 -0.34
CA GLY A 196 12.12 -0.16 -1.76
C GLY A 196 12.53 1.27 -2.11
N ARG A 197 12.50 2.19 -1.15
CA ARG A 197 12.99 3.56 -1.27
C ARG A 197 14.49 3.64 -1.00
N ASP A 198 14.97 2.94 0.00
CA ASP A 198 16.36 2.97 0.46
C ASP A 198 17.27 2.03 -0.36
N ILE A 199 17.02 0.73 -0.37
CA ILE A 199 17.91 -0.30 -0.88
C ILE A 199 17.43 -0.87 -2.22
N CYS A 200 16.26 -1.51 -2.25
CA CYS A 200 15.78 -2.21 -3.45
C CYS A 200 15.02 -1.27 -4.40
N ARG A 201 15.69 -0.17 -4.80
CA ARG A 201 15.12 0.86 -5.67
C ARG A 201 14.69 0.29 -7.04
N ALA A 202 13.72 0.94 -7.68
CA ALA A 202 13.23 0.50 -9.00
C ALA A 202 14.32 0.58 -10.06
N ARG A 203 15.05 1.69 -10.07
CA ARG A 203 16.25 1.91 -10.88
C ARG A 203 17.47 1.90 -9.96
N GLN A 204 18.55 1.22 -10.35
CA GLN A 204 19.82 1.16 -9.62
C GLN A 204 19.64 0.73 -8.14
N PRO A 205 19.21 -0.51 -7.87
CA PRO A 205 19.13 -1.03 -6.52
C PRO A 205 20.53 -1.13 -5.90
N ASP A 206 20.62 -0.82 -4.60
CA ASP A 206 21.86 -0.91 -3.83
C ASP A 206 22.02 -2.32 -3.26
N CYS A 207 22.41 -3.25 -4.13
CA CYS A 207 22.49 -4.68 -3.79
C CYS A 207 23.59 -5.00 -2.77
N ASP A 208 24.56 -4.11 -2.56
CA ASP A 208 25.64 -4.32 -1.55
C ASP A 208 25.13 -4.12 -0.14
N ARG A 209 24.14 -3.23 0.05
CA ARG A 209 23.46 -3.02 1.33
C ARG A 209 22.32 -4.00 1.58
N CYS A 210 21.97 -4.83 0.59
CA CYS A 210 20.87 -5.80 0.75
C CYS A 210 21.26 -6.88 1.76
N PRO A 211 20.38 -7.20 2.76
CA PRO A 211 20.64 -8.28 3.70
C PRO A 211 21.00 -9.59 3.00
N PRO A 212 21.99 -10.35 3.53
CA PRO A 212 22.43 -11.60 2.92
C PRO A 212 21.30 -12.61 2.70
N GLU A 213 20.33 -12.66 3.61
CA GLU A 213 19.16 -13.53 3.55
C GLU A 213 18.28 -13.18 2.34
N LEU A 214 17.99 -11.89 2.13
CA LEU A 214 17.20 -11.42 1.01
C LEU A 214 17.99 -11.46 -0.31
N LYS A 215 19.30 -11.20 -0.27
CA LYS A 215 20.19 -11.30 -1.44
C LYS A 215 20.23 -12.73 -1.99
N LYS A 216 20.26 -13.74 -1.12
CA LYS A 216 20.17 -15.17 -1.51
C LYS A 216 18.83 -15.54 -2.15
N MET A 217 17.76 -14.87 -1.79
CA MET A 217 16.45 -15.08 -2.38
C MET A 217 16.30 -14.38 -3.74
N CYS A 218 17.10 -13.36 -4.02
CA CYS A 218 16.93 -12.50 -5.18
C CYS A 218 17.22 -13.26 -6.47
N VAL A 219 16.20 -13.37 -7.35
CA VAL A 219 16.34 -14.00 -8.68
C VAL A 219 16.94 -13.06 -9.73
N CYS A 220 17.10 -11.77 -9.39
CA CYS A 220 17.70 -10.74 -10.24
C CYS A 220 19.15 -10.42 -9.81
N ALA A 221 19.73 -11.14 -8.86
CA ALA A 221 21.09 -10.91 -8.40
C ALA A 221 22.09 -11.14 -9.55
N GLY A 222 22.84 -10.09 -9.91
CA GLY A 222 23.81 -10.14 -11.02
C GLY A 222 23.28 -9.64 -12.38
N MET A 223 22.04 -9.18 -12.47
CA MET A 223 21.46 -8.60 -13.69
C MET A 223 21.48 -7.04 -13.71
N HIS A 224 22.27 -6.41 -12.82
CA HIS A 224 22.38 -4.95 -12.70
C HIS A 224 23.81 -4.49 -12.84
#